data_4e40e53ad7de777bd4f2637869c237fb
#
_entry.id   4e40e53ad7de777bd4f2637869c237fb
#
_cell.length_a   1.000
_cell.length_b   1.000
_cell.length_c   1.000
_cell.angle_alpha   90.00
_cell.angle_beta   90.00
_cell.angle_gamma   90.00
#
_symmetry.space_group_name_H-M   'P 1'
#
loop_
_entity.id
_entity.type
_entity.pdbx_description
1 polymer ?
#
loop_
_entity_poly.entity_id
_entity_poly.type
_entity_poly.pdbx_seq_one_letter_code
_entity_poly.pdbx_strand_id
1 'polypeptide(L)'
;MKIPVKKLEEHLSKDFANLYIICGDEPILVKEAQDQIRSKATSLGFSERKSITCSSKEDYAEIGIESNSLSLFSEKKIIEVKFSKQKFSKEEIPILTNVCSQLNPDNTLLLIFPKLDKKTIASPWFKSLEQFGILIEIWPIKSNELIYWIKNQLSRYQIDLSNDAVQLLTERVEGNLVAASHEIEKIRLLEPEGQIDLNEMLNICSNSEKFDPYQFIDDLLAGKSEKSLRVLHSFKDEGFEEIFLLWLITKELRILCRAKEESEKGIDPKITLRRLGVWEKRIPIFYNSINRVKINYLRMLLSQASALDLLIKGLRKGDIWQELTLLALSISGRQIISPKNIKLLADS
;
A
#
# COMPACT_ATOMS: atom_id res chain seq x y z
N MET A 1 -7.93 -27.24 -4.46
CA MET A 1 -6.45 -27.15 -4.64
C MET A 1 -5.98 -25.74 -4.26
N LYS A 2 -4.79 -25.60 -3.64
CA LYS A 2 -4.24 -24.30 -3.24
C LYS A 2 -3.00 -23.96 -4.05
N ILE A 3 -2.93 -22.75 -4.61
CA ILE A 3 -1.79 -22.26 -5.39
C ILE A 3 -1.35 -20.87 -4.92
N PRO A 4 -0.05 -20.56 -4.90
CA PRO A 4 0.41 -19.19 -4.70
C PRO A 4 0.10 -18.33 -5.93
N VAL A 5 -0.14 -17.02 -5.73
CA VAL A 5 -0.47 -16.08 -6.83
C VAL A 5 0.56 -16.11 -7.98
N LYS A 6 1.85 -16.32 -7.67
CA LYS A 6 2.94 -16.43 -8.66
C LYS A 6 2.80 -17.61 -9.64
N LYS A 7 2.04 -18.64 -9.26
CA LYS A 7 1.77 -19.83 -10.09
C LYS A 7 0.42 -19.77 -10.81
N LEU A 8 -0.32 -18.68 -10.66
CA LEU A 8 -1.63 -18.55 -11.29
C LEU A 8 -1.54 -18.57 -12.82
N GLU A 9 -0.60 -17.84 -13.39
CA GLU A 9 -0.38 -17.81 -14.86
C GLU A 9 -0.04 -19.20 -15.41
N GLU A 10 0.86 -19.93 -14.74
CA GLU A 10 1.20 -21.30 -15.10
C GLU A 10 -0.02 -22.25 -15.00
N HIS A 11 -0.84 -22.11 -13.96
CA HIS A 11 -2.07 -22.87 -13.81
C HIS A 11 -3.05 -22.57 -14.96
N LEU A 12 -3.31 -21.28 -15.22
CA LEU A 12 -4.24 -20.84 -16.26
C LEU A 12 -3.79 -21.22 -17.67
N SER A 13 -2.49 -21.45 -17.90
CA SER A 13 -1.99 -21.94 -19.19
C SER A 13 -2.33 -23.41 -19.42
N LYS A 14 -2.45 -24.22 -18.36
CA LYS A 14 -2.66 -25.67 -18.40
C LYS A 14 -4.14 -26.06 -18.24
N ASP A 15 -4.85 -25.36 -17.36
CA ASP A 15 -6.21 -25.72 -16.94
C ASP A 15 -7.02 -24.48 -16.56
N PHE A 16 -8.36 -24.61 -16.58
CA PHE A 16 -9.27 -23.56 -16.16
C PHE A 16 -10.39 -24.15 -15.31
N ALA A 17 -10.45 -23.74 -14.05
CA ALA A 17 -11.42 -24.26 -13.09
C ALA A 17 -12.74 -23.45 -13.09
N ASN A 18 -13.85 -24.12 -12.73
CA ASN A 18 -15.14 -23.47 -12.62
C ASN A 18 -15.28 -22.63 -11.32
N LEU A 19 -14.37 -22.83 -10.34
CA LEU A 19 -14.36 -22.07 -9.09
C LEU A 19 -12.94 -21.59 -8.77
N TYR A 20 -12.80 -20.28 -8.63
CA TYR A 20 -11.61 -19.63 -8.09
C TYR A 20 -11.95 -18.88 -6.79
N ILE A 21 -11.08 -18.97 -5.82
CA ILE A 21 -11.22 -18.31 -4.52
C ILE A 21 -9.97 -17.46 -4.30
N ILE A 22 -10.12 -16.16 -4.31
CA ILE A 22 -9.05 -15.20 -3.99
C ILE A 22 -9.23 -14.76 -2.55
N CYS A 23 -8.17 -14.85 -1.73
CA CYS A 23 -8.17 -14.42 -0.34
C CYS A 23 -6.93 -13.59 -0.04
N GLY A 24 -7.12 -12.31 0.31
CA GLY A 24 -6.02 -11.40 0.64
C GLY A 24 -6.43 -9.95 0.75
N ASP A 25 -5.47 -9.12 1.18
CA ASP A 25 -5.67 -7.68 1.44
C ASP A 25 -4.71 -6.77 0.65
N GLU A 26 -3.98 -7.32 -0.34
CA GLU A 26 -3.13 -6.53 -1.23
C GLU A 26 -3.88 -6.19 -2.53
N PRO A 27 -4.41 -4.95 -2.67
CA PRO A 27 -5.37 -4.62 -3.74
C PRO A 27 -4.83 -4.84 -5.14
N ILE A 28 -3.55 -4.52 -5.38
CA ILE A 28 -2.92 -4.67 -6.70
C ILE A 28 -2.84 -6.14 -7.10
N LEU A 29 -2.38 -7.01 -6.20
CA LEU A 29 -2.25 -8.44 -6.48
C LEU A 29 -3.62 -9.11 -6.62
N VAL A 30 -4.61 -8.70 -5.84
CA VAL A 30 -6.00 -9.17 -5.98
C VAL A 30 -6.54 -8.79 -7.35
N LYS A 31 -6.34 -7.54 -7.78
CA LYS A 31 -6.74 -7.07 -9.12
C LYS A 31 -6.03 -7.85 -10.23
N GLU A 32 -4.70 -8.02 -10.13
CA GLU A 32 -3.93 -8.78 -11.11
C GLU A 32 -4.42 -10.22 -11.26
N ALA A 33 -4.69 -10.90 -10.13
CA ALA A 33 -5.23 -12.25 -10.15
C ALA A 33 -6.62 -12.31 -10.83
N GLN A 34 -7.51 -11.34 -10.53
CA GLN A 34 -8.79 -11.22 -11.19
C GLN A 34 -8.64 -11.00 -12.69
N ASP A 35 -7.76 -10.08 -13.11
CA ASP A 35 -7.57 -9.74 -14.52
C ASP A 35 -6.99 -10.92 -15.32
N GLN A 36 -6.07 -11.70 -14.73
CA GLN A 36 -5.57 -12.94 -15.36
C GLN A 36 -6.69 -13.99 -15.56
N ILE A 37 -7.50 -14.23 -14.53
CA ILE A 37 -8.63 -15.19 -14.62
C ILE A 37 -9.65 -14.71 -15.65
N ARG A 38 -9.98 -13.42 -15.67
CA ARG A 38 -10.91 -12.82 -16.66
C ARG A 38 -10.39 -12.96 -18.08
N SER A 39 -9.13 -12.60 -18.31
CA SER A 39 -8.50 -12.69 -19.63
C SER A 39 -8.55 -14.14 -20.14
N LYS A 40 -8.23 -15.11 -19.28
CA LYS A 40 -8.32 -16.52 -19.63
C LYS A 40 -9.77 -16.95 -19.90
N ALA A 41 -10.72 -16.55 -19.04
CA ALA A 41 -12.15 -16.84 -19.26
C ALA A 41 -12.62 -16.31 -20.61
N THR A 42 -12.30 -15.04 -20.94
CA THR A 42 -12.64 -14.44 -22.23
C THR A 42 -12.07 -15.25 -23.39
N SER A 43 -10.81 -15.70 -23.30
CA SER A 43 -10.19 -16.54 -24.34
C SER A 43 -10.86 -17.91 -24.50
N LEU A 44 -11.59 -18.40 -23.49
CA LEU A 44 -12.35 -19.65 -23.47
C LEU A 44 -13.83 -19.46 -23.84
N GLY A 45 -14.23 -18.25 -24.27
CA GLY A 45 -15.57 -17.95 -24.76
C GLY A 45 -16.56 -17.54 -23.65
N PHE A 46 -16.09 -17.16 -22.44
CA PHE A 46 -16.94 -16.55 -21.43
C PHE A 46 -17.21 -15.09 -21.82
N SER A 47 -18.38 -14.83 -22.42
CA SER A 47 -18.76 -13.50 -22.94
C SER A 47 -19.56 -12.68 -21.93
N GLU A 48 -20.30 -13.33 -21.02
CA GLU A 48 -21.08 -12.66 -20.01
C GLU A 48 -20.31 -12.52 -18.68
N ARG A 49 -20.37 -11.33 -18.07
CA ARG A 49 -19.77 -11.07 -16.76
C ARG A 49 -20.79 -10.44 -15.82
N LYS A 50 -20.98 -11.04 -14.67
CA LYS A 50 -21.78 -10.50 -13.56
C LYS A 50 -20.89 -10.23 -12.36
N SER A 51 -21.05 -9.06 -11.72
CA SER A 51 -20.32 -8.72 -10.48
C SER A 51 -21.32 -8.44 -9.37
N ILE A 52 -21.18 -9.15 -8.25
CA ILE A 52 -22.01 -9.04 -7.06
C ILE A 52 -21.13 -8.60 -5.89
N THR A 53 -21.52 -7.53 -5.19
CA THR A 53 -20.87 -7.13 -3.93
C THR A 53 -21.73 -7.61 -2.78
N CYS A 54 -21.24 -8.61 -2.05
CA CYS A 54 -22.00 -9.27 -1.00
C CYS A 54 -21.90 -8.51 0.32
N SER A 55 -22.97 -7.81 0.68
CA SER A 55 -23.08 -6.99 1.89
C SER A 55 -24.33 -7.37 2.74
N SER A 56 -25.39 -7.86 2.12
CA SER A 56 -26.68 -8.20 2.72
C SER A 56 -27.05 -9.67 2.53
N LYS A 57 -28.14 -10.13 3.17
CA LYS A 57 -28.64 -11.51 2.99
C LYS A 57 -29.21 -11.75 1.59
N GLU A 58 -29.81 -10.74 1.01
CA GLU A 58 -30.38 -10.77 -0.33
C GLU A 58 -29.33 -11.06 -1.40
N ASP A 59 -28.11 -10.51 -1.22
CA ASP A 59 -26.99 -10.73 -2.14
C ASP A 59 -26.59 -12.22 -2.22
N TYR A 60 -26.69 -12.97 -1.13
CA TYR A 60 -26.43 -14.42 -1.12
C TYR A 60 -27.46 -15.20 -1.93
N ALA A 61 -28.72 -14.76 -1.93
CA ALA A 61 -29.75 -15.36 -2.78
C ALA A 61 -29.46 -15.07 -4.27
N GLU A 62 -29.02 -13.85 -4.59
CA GLU A 62 -28.60 -13.47 -5.95
C GLU A 62 -27.44 -14.34 -6.45
N ILE A 63 -26.45 -14.64 -5.62
CA ILE A 63 -25.35 -15.55 -5.98
C ILE A 63 -25.89 -16.92 -6.41
N GLY A 64 -26.84 -17.48 -5.64
CA GLY A 64 -27.46 -18.77 -5.94
C GLY A 64 -28.24 -18.77 -7.25
N ILE A 65 -29.01 -17.71 -7.52
CA ILE A 65 -29.78 -17.55 -8.76
C ILE A 65 -28.84 -17.44 -9.95
N GLU A 66 -27.85 -16.52 -9.88
CA GLU A 66 -26.93 -16.27 -10.99
C GLU A 66 -26.02 -17.48 -11.30
N SER A 67 -25.58 -18.21 -10.28
CA SER A 67 -24.70 -19.38 -10.45
C SER A 67 -25.41 -20.55 -11.13
N ASN A 68 -26.72 -20.65 -10.99
CA ASN A 68 -27.54 -21.73 -11.60
C ASN A 68 -28.34 -21.28 -12.82
N SER A 69 -28.37 -19.95 -13.10
CA SER A 69 -29.08 -19.46 -14.29
C SER A 69 -28.34 -19.90 -15.57
N LEU A 70 -29.12 -20.46 -16.48
CA LEU A 70 -28.66 -20.68 -17.86
C LEU A 70 -28.71 -19.34 -18.59
N SER A 71 -27.67 -19.03 -19.37
CA SER A 71 -27.74 -17.90 -20.29
C SER A 71 -28.80 -18.17 -21.34
N LEU A 72 -29.67 -17.21 -21.64
CA LEU A 72 -30.69 -17.30 -22.68
C LEU A 72 -30.05 -17.48 -24.07
N PHE A 73 -28.79 -17.14 -24.23
CA PHE A 73 -28.05 -17.21 -25.50
C PHE A 73 -26.98 -18.31 -25.50
N SER A 74 -27.02 -19.26 -24.56
CA SER A 74 -26.04 -20.36 -24.44
C SER A 74 -24.59 -19.85 -24.23
N GLU A 75 -24.43 -18.68 -23.66
CA GLU A 75 -23.12 -18.07 -23.41
C GLU A 75 -22.56 -18.52 -22.06
N LYS A 76 -21.27 -18.76 -22.03
CA LYS A 76 -20.55 -19.02 -20.77
C LYS A 76 -20.43 -17.75 -19.96
N LYS A 77 -20.64 -17.84 -18.65
CA LYS A 77 -20.69 -16.70 -17.73
C LYS A 77 -19.60 -16.77 -16.67
N ILE A 78 -18.94 -15.65 -16.40
CA ILE A 78 -18.10 -15.46 -15.20
C ILE A 78 -18.86 -14.62 -14.16
N ILE A 79 -18.98 -15.15 -12.93
CA ILE A 79 -19.68 -14.52 -11.82
C ILE A 79 -18.64 -14.17 -10.75
N GLU A 80 -18.48 -12.89 -10.50
CA GLU A 80 -17.55 -12.38 -9.51
C GLU A 80 -18.30 -11.94 -8.26
N VAL A 81 -17.94 -12.53 -7.12
CA VAL A 81 -18.55 -12.21 -5.83
C VAL A 81 -17.50 -11.61 -4.91
N LYS A 82 -17.68 -10.35 -4.51
CA LYS A 82 -16.80 -9.63 -3.61
C LYS A 82 -17.41 -9.57 -2.21
N PHE A 83 -16.67 -10.05 -1.22
CA PHE A 83 -17.05 -9.98 0.19
C PHE A 83 -16.29 -8.88 0.91
N SER A 84 -17.01 -8.02 1.64
CA SER A 84 -16.42 -6.94 2.45
C SER A 84 -16.10 -7.38 3.88
N LYS A 85 -16.63 -8.54 4.34
CA LYS A 85 -16.52 -9.01 5.71
C LYS A 85 -15.59 -10.23 5.84
N GLN A 86 -15.03 -10.38 7.05
CA GLN A 86 -14.12 -11.48 7.38
C GLN A 86 -14.83 -12.63 8.12
N LYS A 87 -16.04 -12.40 8.67
CA LYS A 87 -16.79 -13.39 9.44
C LYS A 87 -18.11 -13.69 8.76
N PHE A 88 -18.44 -14.98 8.69
CA PHE A 88 -19.63 -15.50 8.06
C PHE A 88 -20.55 -16.15 9.08
N SER A 89 -21.84 -15.91 8.98
CA SER A 89 -22.85 -16.48 9.86
C SER A 89 -23.15 -17.94 9.55
N LYS A 90 -23.79 -18.63 10.50
CA LYS A 90 -24.24 -20.02 10.30
C LYS A 90 -25.28 -20.18 9.19
N GLU A 91 -25.94 -19.09 8.78
CA GLU A 91 -26.93 -19.08 7.72
C GLU A 91 -26.30 -18.87 6.34
N GLU A 92 -25.23 -18.09 6.26
CA GLU A 92 -24.53 -17.74 5.01
C GLU A 92 -23.61 -18.86 4.50
N ILE A 93 -22.96 -19.56 5.42
CA ILE A 93 -22.03 -20.64 5.11
C ILE A 93 -22.69 -21.75 4.26
N PRO A 94 -23.88 -22.29 4.63
CA PRO A 94 -24.53 -23.31 3.83
C PRO A 94 -24.89 -22.83 2.41
N ILE A 95 -25.28 -21.56 2.26
CA ILE A 95 -25.62 -21.01 0.95
C ILE A 95 -24.38 -21.01 0.03
N LEU A 96 -23.25 -20.49 0.54
CA LEU A 96 -21.99 -20.49 -0.23
C LEU A 96 -21.53 -21.89 -0.57
N THR A 97 -21.57 -22.81 0.39
CA THR A 97 -21.16 -24.20 0.16
C THR A 97 -22.04 -24.88 -0.87
N ASN A 98 -23.34 -24.68 -0.80
CA ASN A 98 -24.31 -25.25 -1.75
C ASN A 98 -24.09 -24.71 -3.17
N VAL A 99 -23.91 -23.37 -3.32
CA VAL A 99 -23.63 -22.74 -4.61
C VAL A 99 -22.35 -23.33 -5.23
N CYS A 100 -21.29 -23.45 -4.45
CA CYS A 100 -20.01 -23.99 -4.96
C CYS A 100 -20.09 -25.47 -5.33
N SER A 101 -20.92 -26.27 -4.64
CA SER A 101 -21.09 -27.70 -4.93
C SER A 101 -22.01 -27.99 -6.13
N GLN A 102 -22.90 -27.07 -6.48
CA GLN A 102 -23.91 -27.19 -7.53
C GLN A 102 -23.68 -26.24 -8.70
N LEU A 103 -22.47 -25.69 -8.83
CA LEU A 103 -22.15 -24.74 -9.88
C LEU A 103 -22.37 -25.33 -11.28
N ASN A 104 -23.08 -24.59 -12.14
CA ASN A 104 -23.28 -24.98 -13.52
C ASN A 104 -21.89 -25.07 -14.22
N PRO A 105 -21.61 -26.18 -14.96
CA PRO A 105 -20.34 -26.34 -15.67
C PRO A 105 -20.02 -25.22 -16.68
N ASP A 106 -21.04 -24.57 -17.25
CA ASP A 106 -20.88 -23.44 -18.17
C ASP A 106 -20.58 -22.10 -17.47
N ASN A 107 -20.65 -22.07 -16.14
CA ASN A 107 -20.36 -20.89 -15.35
C ASN A 107 -19.02 -21.04 -14.62
N THR A 108 -18.30 -19.93 -14.47
CA THR A 108 -17.15 -19.81 -13.59
C THR A 108 -17.47 -18.84 -12.46
N LEU A 109 -17.29 -19.29 -11.23
CA LEU A 109 -17.48 -18.49 -10.04
C LEU A 109 -16.11 -18.02 -9.50
N LEU A 110 -15.97 -16.71 -9.29
CA LEU A 110 -14.79 -16.09 -8.71
C LEU A 110 -15.18 -15.44 -7.38
N LEU A 111 -14.83 -16.10 -6.27
CA LEU A 111 -15.06 -15.59 -4.92
C LEU A 111 -13.87 -14.76 -4.46
N ILE A 112 -14.10 -13.53 -4.04
CA ILE A 112 -13.06 -12.60 -3.63
C ILE A 112 -13.30 -12.22 -2.17
N PHE A 113 -12.48 -12.78 -1.28
CA PHE A 113 -12.51 -12.52 0.14
C PHE A 113 -11.42 -11.52 0.54
N PRO A 114 -11.68 -10.64 1.53
CA PRO A 114 -10.62 -9.93 2.21
C PRO A 114 -9.70 -10.94 2.91
N LYS A 115 -8.62 -10.47 3.50
CA LYS A 115 -7.76 -11.33 4.33
C LYS A 115 -8.57 -11.95 5.45
N LEU A 116 -8.67 -13.27 5.43
CA LEU A 116 -9.32 -14.08 6.46
C LEU A 116 -8.31 -14.50 7.54
N ASP A 117 -8.79 -14.69 8.76
CA ASP A 117 -7.96 -15.21 9.83
C ASP A 117 -7.69 -16.72 9.64
N LYS A 118 -6.62 -17.20 10.29
CA LYS A 118 -6.20 -18.62 10.20
C LYS A 118 -7.29 -19.58 10.67
N LYS A 119 -8.16 -19.17 11.61
CA LYS A 119 -9.26 -20.02 12.11
C LYS A 119 -10.35 -20.17 11.06
N THR A 120 -10.70 -19.09 10.37
CA THR A 120 -11.67 -19.11 9.27
C THR A 120 -11.16 -19.99 8.11
N ILE A 121 -9.92 -19.81 7.68
CA ILE A 121 -9.31 -20.63 6.61
C ILE A 121 -9.21 -22.12 7.01
N ALA A 122 -8.94 -22.41 8.28
CA ALA A 122 -8.87 -23.78 8.79
C ALA A 122 -10.26 -24.41 9.07
N SER A 123 -11.34 -23.66 8.96
CA SER A 123 -12.69 -24.15 9.27
C SER A 123 -13.19 -25.19 8.25
N PRO A 124 -14.06 -26.13 8.66
CA PRO A 124 -14.56 -27.18 7.77
C PRO A 124 -15.25 -26.62 6.52
N TRP A 125 -16.01 -25.54 6.65
CA TRP A 125 -16.73 -24.94 5.53
C TRP A 125 -15.79 -24.32 4.51
N PHE A 126 -14.74 -23.61 4.92
CA PHE A 126 -13.79 -23.01 4.00
C PHE A 126 -12.97 -24.10 3.26
N LYS A 127 -12.57 -25.13 4.00
CA LYS A 127 -11.92 -26.31 3.40
C LYS A 127 -12.82 -27.03 2.39
N SER A 128 -14.14 -27.06 2.60
CA SER A 128 -15.05 -27.64 1.58
C SER A 128 -15.06 -26.80 0.29
N LEU A 129 -14.97 -25.47 0.38
CA LEU A 129 -14.80 -24.64 -0.82
C LEU A 129 -13.52 -24.96 -1.59
N GLU A 130 -12.41 -25.21 -0.87
CA GLU A 130 -11.12 -25.61 -1.49
C GLU A 130 -11.20 -26.93 -2.24
N GLN A 131 -12.13 -27.82 -1.87
CA GLN A 131 -12.33 -29.10 -2.58
C GLN A 131 -13.00 -28.89 -3.94
N PHE A 132 -13.84 -27.87 -4.08
CA PHE A 132 -14.55 -27.57 -5.32
C PHE A 132 -13.76 -26.69 -6.28
N GLY A 133 -12.71 -26.00 -5.81
CA GLY A 133 -12.02 -25.01 -6.65
C GLY A 133 -10.55 -24.77 -6.32
N ILE A 134 -10.05 -23.71 -6.87
CA ILE A 134 -8.66 -23.25 -6.72
C ILE A 134 -8.60 -22.08 -5.74
N LEU A 135 -7.90 -22.27 -4.62
CA LEU A 135 -7.63 -21.20 -3.65
C LEU A 135 -6.33 -20.48 -4.00
N ILE A 136 -6.41 -19.17 -4.16
CA ILE A 136 -5.28 -18.25 -4.37
C ILE A 136 -5.17 -17.37 -3.13
N GLU A 137 -4.16 -17.63 -2.30
CA GLU A 137 -3.86 -16.76 -1.17
C GLU A 137 -2.89 -15.65 -1.59
N ILE A 138 -3.28 -14.42 -1.26
CA ILE A 138 -2.51 -13.22 -1.55
C ILE A 138 -2.00 -12.63 -0.24
N TRP A 139 -0.67 -12.60 -0.12
CA TRP A 139 0.03 -12.02 1.01
C TRP A 139 0.77 -10.76 0.58
N PRO A 140 0.96 -9.78 1.47
CA PRO A 140 1.80 -8.64 1.19
C PRO A 140 3.20 -9.07 0.73
N ILE A 141 3.71 -8.43 -0.31
CA ILE A 141 5.04 -8.70 -0.86
C ILE A 141 6.10 -8.26 0.15
N LYS A 142 7.11 -9.08 0.35
CA LYS A 142 8.29 -8.73 1.13
C LYS A 142 9.20 -7.81 0.32
N SER A 143 10.00 -6.97 1.01
CA SER A 143 10.89 -6.00 0.36
C SER A 143 11.85 -6.63 -0.67
N ASN A 144 12.32 -7.84 -0.43
CA ASN A 144 13.19 -8.58 -1.37
C ASN A 144 12.43 -9.11 -2.62
N GLU A 145 11.12 -9.24 -2.54
CA GLU A 145 10.27 -9.69 -3.65
C GLU A 145 9.74 -8.52 -4.48
N LEU A 146 9.75 -7.30 -3.93
CA LEU A 146 9.27 -6.10 -4.59
C LEU A 146 10.05 -5.78 -5.87
N ILE A 147 11.37 -5.89 -5.83
CA ILE A 147 12.24 -5.70 -7.03
C ILE A 147 11.81 -6.66 -8.15
N TYR A 148 11.51 -7.90 -7.79
CA TYR A 148 11.11 -8.91 -8.76
C TYR A 148 9.74 -8.59 -9.36
N TRP A 149 8.80 -8.14 -8.53
CA TRP A 149 7.48 -7.73 -8.98
C TRP A 149 7.56 -6.51 -9.92
N ILE A 150 8.34 -5.48 -9.55
CA ILE A 150 8.58 -4.30 -10.39
C ILE A 150 9.16 -4.71 -11.76
N LYS A 151 10.23 -5.52 -11.78
CA LYS A 151 10.83 -5.99 -13.04
C LYS A 151 9.83 -6.75 -13.89
N ASN A 152 8.99 -7.56 -13.29
CA ASN A 152 7.96 -8.32 -14.01
C ASN A 152 6.89 -7.40 -14.61
N GLN A 153 6.45 -6.36 -13.86
CA GLN A 153 5.52 -5.36 -14.39
C GLN A 153 6.10 -4.58 -15.57
N LEU A 154 7.33 -4.11 -15.44
CA LEU A 154 8.04 -3.38 -16.50
C LEU A 154 8.17 -4.25 -17.77
N SER A 155 8.54 -5.52 -17.62
CA SER A 155 8.64 -6.46 -18.75
C SER A 155 7.32 -6.66 -19.48
N ARG A 156 6.18 -6.65 -18.79
CA ARG A 156 4.84 -6.75 -19.41
C ARG A 156 4.55 -5.56 -20.33
N TYR A 157 5.09 -4.41 -20.02
CA TYR A 157 4.95 -3.18 -20.81
C TYR A 157 6.11 -2.95 -21.78
N GLN A 158 7.07 -3.91 -21.88
CA GLN A 158 8.26 -3.80 -22.70
C GLN A 158 9.15 -2.59 -22.33
N ILE A 159 9.12 -2.20 -21.07
CA ILE A 159 9.91 -1.10 -20.52
C ILE A 159 11.20 -1.69 -19.96
N ASP A 160 12.35 -1.16 -20.40
CA ASP A 160 13.68 -1.53 -19.90
C ASP A 160 14.25 -0.43 -19.00
N LEU A 161 14.50 -0.79 -17.74
CA LEU A 161 15.15 0.07 -16.75
C LEU A 161 16.53 -0.51 -16.40
N SER A 162 17.52 0.35 -16.25
CA SER A 162 18.80 -0.04 -15.66
C SER A 162 18.60 -0.57 -14.22
N ASN A 163 19.51 -1.39 -13.72
CA ASN A 163 19.40 -1.94 -12.36
C ASN A 163 19.35 -0.83 -11.30
N ASP A 164 20.09 0.26 -11.49
CA ASP A 164 20.08 1.40 -10.58
C ASP A 164 18.76 2.17 -10.62
N ALA A 165 18.14 2.30 -11.80
CA ALA A 165 16.80 2.89 -11.94
C ALA A 165 15.71 2.02 -11.26
N VAL A 166 15.77 0.69 -11.42
CA VAL A 166 14.87 -0.24 -10.70
C VAL A 166 15.08 -0.14 -9.19
N GLN A 167 16.32 -0.03 -8.74
CA GLN A 167 16.60 0.14 -7.32
C GLN A 167 16.04 1.46 -6.79
N LEU A 168 16.25 2.57 -7.50
CA LEU A 168 15.68 3.87 -7.16
C LEU A 168 14.14 3.79 -7.05
N LEU A 169 13.47 3.18 -8.04
CA LEU A 169 12.03 3.00 -8.02
C LEU A 169 11.58 2.17 -6.80
N THR A 170 12.26 1.04 -6.54
CA THR A 170 11.98 0.17 -5.40
C THR A 170 12.13 0.92 -4.09
N GLU A 171 13.16 1.72 -3.98
CA GLU A 171 13.44 2.56 -2.82
C GLU A 171 12.34 3.59 -2.60
N ARG A 172 11.92 4.24 -3.66
CA ARG A 172 10.91 5.32 -3.63
C ARG A 172 9.53 4.84 -3.18
N VAL A 173 9.15 3.66 -3.60
CA VAL A 173 7.81 3.13 -3.28
C VAL A 173 7.71 2.44 -1.91
N GLU A 174 8.82 2.24 -1.20
CA GLU A 174 8.90 1.73 0.19
C GLU A 174 8.00 0.51 0.48
N GLY A 175 7.80 -0.38 -0.49
CA GLY A 175 6.93 -1.55 -0.35
C GLY A 175 5.45 -1.30 -0.65
N ASN A 176 5.06 -0.08 -0.99
CA ASN A 176 3.71 0.26 -1.40
C ASN A 176 3.49 -0.11 -2.88
N LEU A 177 2.79 -1.23 -3.14
CA LEU A 177 2.51 -1.69 -4.50
C LEU A 177 1.60 -0.75 -5.30
N VAL A 178 0.72 -0.01 -4.64
CA VAL A 178 -0.13 0.98 -5.30
C VAL A 178 0.73 2.12 -5.83
N ALA A 179 1.63 2.64 -5.02
CA ALA A 179 2.60 3.65 -5.45
C ALA A 179 3.50 3.11 -6.59
N ALA A 180 4.00 1.88 -6.46
CA ALA A 180 4.80 1.24 -7.51
C ALA A 180 4.02 1.11 -8.83
N SER A 181 2.75 0.70 -8.77
CA SER A 181 1.88 0.58 -9.94
C SER A 181 1.67 1.94 -10.63
N HIS A 182 1.47 3.01 -9.86
CA HIS A 182 1.30 4.36 -10.40
C HIS A 182 2.59 4.87 -11.06
N GLU A 183 3.76 4.67 -10.43
CA GLU A 183 5.03 5.07 -11.03
C GLU A 183 5.32 4.30 -12.33
N ILE A 184 5.05 2.99 -12.37
CA ILE A 184 5.19 2.17 -13.58
C ILE A 184 4.24 2.64 -14.69
N GLU A 185 2.97 2.92 -14.35
CA GLU A 185 1.99 3.43 -15.30
C GLU A 185 2.42 4.79 -15.87
N LYS A 186 2.96 5.66 -15.03
CA LYS A 186 3.50 6.95 -15.45
C LYS A 186 4.67 6.79 -16.41
N ILE A 187 5.62 5.89 -16.12
CA ILE A 187 6.72 5.57 -17.03
C ILE A 187 6.16 5.06 -18.36
N ARG A 188 5.18 4.18 -18.32
CA ARG A 188 4.52 3.64 -19.51
C ARG A 188 3.90 4.74 -20.39
N LEU A 189 3.24 5.73 -19.78
CA LEU A 189 2.61 6.85 -20.49
C LEU A 189 3.60 7.82 -21.12
N LEU A 190 4.85 7.81 -20.68
CA LEU A 190 5.92 8.63 -21.29
C LEU A 190 6.51 7.98 -22.56
N GLU A 191 6.11 6.74 -22.87
CA GLU A 191 6.55 5.98 -24.04
C GLU A 191 8.08 6.08 -24.28
N PRO A 192 8.91 5.69 -23.27
CA PRO A 192 10.36 5.90 -23.35
C PRO A 192 10.99 5.09 -24.49
N GLU A 193 11.88 5.71 -25.24
CA GLU A 193 12.70 5.03 -26.25
C GLU A 193 13.97 4.46 -25.61
N GLY A 194 14.15 3.13 -25.70
CA GLY A 194 15.33 2.44 -25.19
C GLY A 194 15.33 2.19 -23.68
N GLN A 195 16.55 1.98 -23.12
CA GLN A 195 16.71 1.71 -21.70
C GLN A 195 16.76 3.01 -20.88
N ILE A 196 15.87 3.14 -19.91
CA ILE A 196 15.86 4.26 -18.96
C ILE A 196 17.00 4.08 -17.96
N ASP A 197 17.92 5.03 -17.93
CA ASP A 197 19.01 5.07 -16.95
C ASP A 197 18.57 5.74 -15.63
N LEU A 198 19.52 5.81 -14.67
CA LEU A 198 19.27 6.42 -13.37
C LEU A 198 18.93 7.93 -13.47
N ASN A 199 19.58 8.67 -14.39
CA ASN A 199 19.37 10.11 -14.53
C ASN A 199 18.01 10.41 -15.15
N GLU A 200 17.64 9.65 -16.16
CA GLU A 200 16.33 9.73 -16.79
C GLU A 200 15.20 9.34 -15.79
N MET A 201 15.40 8.29 -15.01
CA MET A 201 14.49 7.90 -13.95
C MET A 201 14.34 8.98 -12.86
N LEU A 202 15.44 9.65 -12.49
CA LEU A 202 15.40 10.80 -11.57
C LEU A 202 14.57 11.95 -12.16
N ASN A 203 14.69 12.23 -13.45
CA ASN A 203 13.89 13.25 -14.13
C ASN A 203 12.40 12.86 -14.17
N ILE A 204 12.09 11.62 -14.52
CA ILE A 204 10.72 11.09 -14.51
C ILE A 204 10.10 11.21 -13.12
N CYS A 205 10.85 10.84 -12.09
CA CYS A 205 10.41 10.95 -10.71
C CYS A 205 10.25 12.39 -10.22
N SER A 206 11.08 13.31 -10.70
CA SER A 206 10.99 14.74 -10.31
C SER A 206 9.87 15.51 -10.99
N ASN A 207 9.45 15.05 -12.17
CA ASN A 207 8.37 15.71 -12.95
C ASN A 207 6.95 15.37 -12.46
N SER A 208 6.78 14.46 -11.48
CA SER A 208 5.46 14.09 -10.95
C SER A 208 4.94 14.99 -9.83
N GLU A 209 5.87 15.58 -9.09
CA GLU A 209 5.56 16.63 -8.12
C GLU A 209 6.77 17.55 -8.10
N LYS A 210 6.57 18.86 -8.17
CA LYS A 210 7.65 19.85 -8.07
C LYS A 210 8.58 19.58 -6.88
N PHE A 211 8.09 18.84 -5.87
CA PHE A 211 8.81 18.48 -4.66
C PHE A 211 8.37 17.11 -4.14
N ASP A 212 9.35 16.24 -3.85
CA ASP A 212 9.15 14.91 -3.26
C ASP A 212 9.00 15.04 -1.73
N PRO A 213 7.89 14.56 -1.12
CA PRO A 213 7.71 14.58 0.32
C PRO A 213 8.79 13.82 1.10
N TYR A 214 9.33 12.74 0.55
CA TYR A 214 10.41 11.98 1.20
C TYR A 214 11.74 12.74 1.14
N GLN A 215 12.04 13.37 -0.01
CA GLN A 215 13.21 14.25 -0.11
C GLN A 215 13.08 15.47 0.82
N PHE A 216 11.87 16.00 0.98
CA PHE A 216 11.59 17.05 1.96
C PHE A 216 11.95 16.61 3.38
N ILE A 217 11.55 15.40 3.79
CA ILE A 217 11.90 14.85 5.10
C ILE A 217 13.42 14.70 5.24
N ASP A 218 14.12 14.20 4.25
CA ASP A 218 15.58 14.06 4.30
C ASP A 218 16.27 15.43 4.40
N ASP A 219 15.77 16.44 3.72
CA ASP A 219 16.27 17.82 3.84
C ASP A 219 15.99 18.43 5.22
N LEU A 220 14.84 18.13 5.85
CA LEU A 220 14.55 18.48 7.24
C LEU A 220 15.55 17.85 8.21
N LEU A 221 15.75 16.54 8.10
CA LEU A 221 16.69 15.79 8.94
C LEU A 221 18.13 16.22 8.73
N ALA A 222 18.50 16.58 7.50
CA ALA A 222 19.81 17.12 7.17
C ALA A 222 20.03 18.56 7.67
N GLY A 223 18.96 19.25 8.14
CA GLY A 223 19.05 20.63 8.65
C GLY A 223 19.02 21.71 7.57
N LYS A 224 18.55 21.41 6.35
CA LYS A 224 18.47 22.36 5.23
C LYS A 224 17.21 23.21 5.32
N SER A 225 17.11 24.07 6.38
CA SER A 225 15.89 24.80 6.72
C SER A 225 15.33 25.67 5.60
N GLU A 226 16.16 26.40 4.85
CA GLU A 226 15.67 27.27 3.76
C GLU A 226 15.06 26.48 2.60
N LYS A 227 15.70 25.35 2.23
CA LYS A 227 15.16 24.48 1.20
C LYS A 227 13.85 23.85 1.65
N SER A 228 13.80 23.35 2.88
CA SER A 228 12.61 22.73 3.47
C SER A 228 11.44 23.70 3.54
N LEU A 229 11.68 24.97 3.86
CA LEU A 229 10.62 26.00 3.88
C LEU A 229 10.06 26.24 2.47
N ARG A 230 10.90 26.38 1.46
CA ARG A 230 10.44 26.58 0.08
C ARG A 230 9.60 25.40 -0.40
N VAL A 231 10.02 24.18 -0.09
CA VAL A 231 9.27 22.96 -0.41
C VAL A 231 7.93 22.92 0.31
N LEU A 232 7.91 23.26 1.61
CA LEU A 232 6.66 23.29 2.38
C LEU A 232 5.66 24.32 1.86
N HIS A 233 6.13 25.51 1.42
CA HIS A 233 5.28 26.50 0.78
C HIS A 233 4.70 25.97 -0.52
N SER A 234 5.49 25.28 -1.35
CA SER A 234 4.99 24.68 -2.57
C SER A 234 3.92 23.62 -2.30
N PHE A 235 4.09 22.78 -1.27
CA PHE A 235 3.05 21.82 -0.85
C PHE A 235 1.75 22.52 -0.48
N LYS A 236 1.83 23.64 0.23
CA LYS A 236 0.66 24.45 0.56
C LYS A 236 -0.05 24.97 -0.69
N ASP A 237 0.72 25.55 -1.62
CA ASP A 237 0.19 26.18 -2.85
C ASP A 237 -0.42 25.13 -3.81
N GLU A 238 0.11 23.90 -3.78
CA GLU A 238 -0.37 22.76 -4.59
C GLU A 238 -1.54 22.00 -3.92
N GLY A 239 -1.95 22.40 -2.71
CA GLY A 239 -3.04 21.73 -1.98
C GLY A 239 -2.67 20.31 -1.49
N PHE A 240 -1.41 20.10 -1.14
CA PHE A 240 -0.95 18.81 -0.64
C PHE A 240 -1.60 18.46 0.71
N GLU A 241 -1.89 17.17 0.95
CA GLU A 241 -2.57 16.73 2.17
C GLU A 241 -1.70 16.89 3.43
N GLU A 242 -2.09 17.76 4.33
CA GLU A 242 -1.38 18.11 5.58
C GLU A 242 -1.24 16.88 6.48
N ILE A 243 -2.26 16.02 6.52
CA ILE A 243 -2.26 14.81 7.36
C ILE A 243 -1.17 13.83 6.92
N PHE A 244 -0.91 13.73 5.62
CA PHE A 244 0.15 12.88 5.09
C PHE A 244 1.54 13.41 5.44
N LEU A 245 1.77 14.73 5.30
CA LEU A 245 3.02 15.38 5.72
C LEU A 245 3.28 15.19 7.21
N LEU A 246 2.25 15.40 8.04
CA LEU A 246 2.36 15.20 9.48
C LEU A 246 2.68 13.75 9.83
N TRP A 247 2.07 12.80 9.13
CA TRP A 247 2.35 11.37 9.32
C TRP A 247 3.82 11.04 9.01
N LEU A 248 4.36 11.50 7.87
CA LEU A 248 5.77 11.33 7.51
C LEU A 248 6.70 11.91 8.57
N ILE A 249 6.49 13.16 8.96
CA ILE A 249 7.29 13.84 10.00
C ILE A 249 7.25 13.05 11.32
N THR A 250 6.06 12.64 11.75
CA THR A 250 5.87 11.94 13.02
C THR A 250 6.56 10.57 13.04
N LYS A 251 6.51 9.85 11.91
CA LYS A 251 7.21 8.57 11.73
C LYS A 251 8.71 8.73 12.00
N GLU A 252 9.34 9.70 11.37
CA GLU A 252 10.77 9.90 11.49
C GLU A 252 11.18 10.46 12.88
N LEU A 253 10.37 11.33 13.46
CA LEU A 253 10.58 11.79 14.84
C LEU A 253 10.56 10.64 15.85
N ARG A 254 9.68 9.65 15.69
CA ARG A 254 9.64 8.45 16.55
C ARG A 254 10.90 7.61 16.42
N ILE A 255 11.41 7.45 15.21
CA ILE A 255 12.68 6.75 14.95
C ILE A 255 13.84 7.49 15.63
N LEU A 256 13.93 8.82 15.46
CA LEU A 256 14.95 9.65 16.10
C LEU A 256 14.88 9.57 17.62
N CYS A 257 13.68 9.67 18.22
CA CYS A 257 13.51 9.56 19.67
C CYS A 257 14.04 8.22 20.17
N ARG A 258 13.64 7.11 19.55
CA ARG A 258 14.06 5.78 19.99
C ARG A 258 15.55 5.56 19.83
N ALA A 259 16.12 5.98 18.70
CA ALA A 259 17.56 5.87 18.46
C ALA A 259 18.37 6.75 19.44
N LYS A 260 17.87 7.94 19.80
CA LYS A 260 18.50 8.83 20.80
C LYS A 260 18.42 8.23 22.20
N GLU A 261 17.27 7.71 22.62
CA GLU A 261 17.10 7.08 23.93
C GLU A 261 18.02 5.87 24.12
N GLU A 262 18.20 5.05 23.09
CA GLU A 262 19.11 3.91 23.14
C GLU A 262 20.58 4.34 23.11
N SER A 263 20.90 5.41 22.37
CA SER A 263 22.23 6.02 22.37
C SER A 263 22.65 6.53 23.76
N GLU A 264 21.72 7.12 24.51
CA GLU A 264 21.98 7.58 25.90
C GLU A 264 22.20 6.39 26.87
N LYS A 265 21.79 5.19 26.48
CA LYS A 265 22.06 3.93 27.20
C LYS A 265 23.34 3.23 26.71
N GLY A 266 24.12 3.85 25.81
CA GLY A 266 25.37 3.33 25.30
C GLY A 266 25.25 2.41 24.08
N ILE A 267 24.07 2.31 23.44
CA ILE A 267 23.89 1.53 22.22
C ILE A 267 24.23 2.41 21.01
N ASP A 268 25.02 1.88 20.08
CA ASP A 268 25.34 2.60 18.84
C ASP A 268 24.04 2.95 18.06
N PRO A 269 23.77 4.24 17.78
CA PRO A 269 22.61 4.66 17.02
C PRO A 269 22.45 3.95 15.67
N LYS A 270 23.55 3.61 15.00
CA LYS A 270 23.52 2.93 13.71
C LYS A 270 22.89 1.54 13.82
N ILE A 271 23.14 0.81 14.91
CA ILE A 271 22.54 -0.51 15.17
C ILE A 271 21.03 -0.35 15.36
N THR A 272 20.63 0.62 16.17
CA THR A 272 19.21 0.90 16.42
C THR A 272 18.49 1.31 15.14
N LEU A 273 19.09 2.20 14.33
CA LEU A 273 18.49 2.67 13.08
C LEU A 273 18.27 1.51 12.08
N ARG A 274 19.25 0.59 11.93
CA ARG A 274 19.08 -0.62 11.11
C ARG A 274 17.94 -1.51 11.61
N ARG A 275 17.86 -1.71 12.92
CA ARG A 275 16.78 -2.50 13.55
C ARG A 275 15.41 -1.86 13.36
N LEU A 276 15.32 -0.54 13.32
CA LEU A 276 14.10 0.22 13.04
C LEU A 276 13.77 0.32 11.55
N GLY A 277 14.56 -0.33 10.68
CA GLY A 277 14.31 -0.38 9.25
C GLY A 277 14.74 0.87 8.47
N VAL A 278 15.62 1.69 9.06
CA VAL A 278 16.20 2.83 8.34
C VAL A 278 17.24 2.32 7.34
N TRP A 279 17.11 2.75 6.12
CA TRP A 279 17.95 2.33 5.03
C TRP A 279 19.40 2.79 5.18
N GLU A 280 20.33 1.97 4.74
CA GLU A 280 21.77 2.20 4.92
C GLU A 280 22.20 3.58 4.37
N LYS A 281 21.66 4.03 3.25
CA LYS A 281 21.94 5.35 2.65
C LYS A 281 21.40 6.52 3.48
N ARG A 282 20.34 6.33 4.27
CA ARG A 282 19.75 7.36 5.14
C ARG A 282 20.35 7.38 6.55
N ILE A 283 21.05 6.32 6.96
CA ILE A 283 21.67 6.23 8.28
C ILE A 283 22.57 7.44 8.61
N PRO A 284 23.43 7.96 7.71
CA PRO A 284 24.23 9.15 7.98
C PRO A 284 23.38 10.40 8.29
N ILE A 285 22.25 10.58 7.61
CA ILE A 285 21.34 11.73 7.82
C ILE A 285 20.73 11.64 9.22
N PHE A 286 20.21 10.47 9.60
CA PHE A 286 19.65 10.22 10.93
C PHE A 286 20.72 10.36 12.03
N TYR A 287 21.89 9.79 11.83
CA TYR A 287 22.99 9.86 12.79
C TYR A 287 23.38 11.30 13.09
N ASN A 288 23.52 12.14 12.06
CA ASN A 288 23.80 13.56 12.21
C ASN A 288 22.66 14.30 12.93
N SER A 289 21.42 13.97 12.60
CA SER A 289 20.25 14.54 13.27
C SER A 289 20.20 14.18 14.76
N ILE A 290 20.43 12.90 15.12
CA ILE A 290 20.49 12.42 16.50
C ILE A 290 21.53 13.17 17.33
N ASN A 291 22.70 13.45 16.74
CA ASN A 291 23.78 14.16 17.43
C ASN A 291 23.50 15.66 17.63
N ARG A 292 22.67 16.23 16.75
CA ARG A 292 22.32 17.67 16.78
C ARG A 292 21.28 18.01 17.86
N VAL A 293 20.44 17.05 18.27
CA VAL A 293 19.29 17.33 19.15
C VAL A 293 19.32 16.52 20.45
N LYS A 294 18.77 17.11 21.53
CA LYS A 294 18.62 16.47 22.85
C LYS A 294 17.30 15.67 22.87
N ILE A 295 17.24 14.59 23.66
CA ILE A 295 16.04 13.74 23.76
C ILE A 295 14.79 14.52 24.20
N ASN A 296 14.91 15.41 25.16
CA ASN A 296 13.78 16.21 25.65
C ASN A 296 13.21 17.13 24.56
N TYR A 297 14.06 17.62 23.64
CA TYR A 297 13.62 18.41 22.52
C TYR A 297 12.85 17.56 21.47
N LEU A 298 13.32 16.37 21.19
CA LEU A 298 12.60 15.43 20.29
C LEU A 298 11.22 15.05 20.87
N ARG A 299 11.12 14.81 22.16
CA ARG A 299 9.83 14.55 22.84
C ARG A 299 8.88 15.74 22.75
N MET A 300 9.42 16.96 22.87
CA MET A 300 8.65 18.19 22.69
C MET A 300 8.11 18.31 21.25
N LEU A 301 8.92 18.00 20.24
CA LEU A 301 8.48 18.00 18.84
C LEU A 301 7.38 16.96 18.58
N LEU A 302 7.46 15.77 19.19
CA LEU A 302 6.39 14.78 19.12
C LEU A 302 5.09 15.26 19.79
N SER A 303 5.19 15.97 20.90
CA SER A 303 4.02 16.59 21.56
C SER A 303 3.37 17.65 20.67
N GLN A 304 4.18 18.47 19.98
CA GLN A 304 3.68 19.44 19.00
C GLN A 304 3.03 18.76 17.81
N ALA A 305 3.64 17.70 17.27
CA ALA A 305 3.03 16.92 16.18
C ALA A 305 1.65 16.33 16.59
N SER A 306 1.52 15.89 17.85
CA SER A 306 0.22 15.45 18.38
C SER A 306 -0.79 16.59 18.50
N ALA A 307 -0.38 17.79 18.90
CA ALA A 307 -1.26 18.95 18.94
C ALA A 307 -1.71 19.38 17.53
N LEU A 308 -0.82 19.27 16.55
CA LEU A 308 -1.13 19.54 15.15
C LEU A 308 -2.10 18.49 14.56
N ASP A 309 -2.01 17.22 14.96
CA ASP A 309 -3.00 16.20 14.57
C ASP A 309 -4.43 16.56 15.06
N LEU A 310 -4.54 17.09 16.29
CA LEU A 310 -5.82 17.58 16.81
C LEU A 310 -6.32 18.82 16.03
N LEU A 311 -5.42 19.68 15.59
CA LEU A 311 -5.76 20.84 14.76
C LEU A 311 -6.29 20.42 13.37
N ILE A 312 -5.61 19.48 12.70
CA ILE A 312 -6.04 18.95 11.40
C ILE A 312 -7.41 18.25 11.50
N LYS A 313 -7.69 17.60 12.62
CA LYS A 313 -8.99 16.96 12.92
C LYS A 313 -10.09 17.94 13.32
N GLY A 314 -9.81 19.24 13.34
CA GLY A 314 -10.79 20.27 13.73
C GLY A 314 -11.12 20.31 15.23
N LEU A 315 -10.36 19.59 16.07
CA LEU A 315 -10.55 19.55 17.52
C LEU A 315 -9.81 20.70 18.23
N ARG A 316 -9.07 21.51 17.49
CA ARG A 316 -8.33 22.68 17.96
C ARG A 316 -8.40 23.79 16.92
N LYS A 317 -8.28 25.07 17.36
CA LYS A 317 -8.21 26.23 16.46
C LYS A 317 -6.77 26.60 16.15
N GLY A 318 -6.47 27.03 14.94
CA GLY A 318 -5.16 27.50 14.51
C GLY A 318 -4.96 27.41 13.00
N ASP A 319 -3.77 27.76 12.53
CA ASP A 319 -3.36 27.61 11.12
C ASP A 319 -2.45 26.38 10.98
N ILE A 320 -2.93 25.38 10.27
CA ILE A 320 -2.24 24.11 10.07
C ILE A 320 -0.88 24.30 9.41
N TRP A 321 -0.80 25.11 8.37
CA TRP A 321 0.43 25.33 7.62
C TRP A 321 1.46 26.15 8.39
N GLN A 322 1.00 27.08 9.23
CA GLN A 322 1.88 27.81 10.15
C GLN A 322 2.50 26.86 11.18
N GLU A 323 1.70 25.98 11.78
CA GLU A 323 2.18 24.99 12.75
C GLU A 323 3.11 23.94 12.10
N LEU A 324 2.82 23.48 10.89
CA LEU A 324 3.73 22.63 10.10
C LEU A 324 5.05 23.34 9.83
N THR A 325 5.02 24.63 9.52
CA THR A 325 6.22 25.45 9.28
C THR A 325 7.09 25.52 10.54
N LEU A 326 6.48 25.79 11.70
CA LEU A 326 7.19 25.84 12.98
C LEU A 326 7.81 24.49 13.35
N LEU A 327 7.08 23.40 13.13
CA LEU A 327 7.55 22.04 13.37
C LEU A 327 8.74 21.70 12.43
N ALA A 328 8.62 21.99 11.14
CA ALA A 328 9.66 21.76 10.15
C ALA A 328 10.96 22.53 10.45
N LEU A 329 10.86 23.81 10.78
CA LEU A 329 12.00 24.63 11.19
C LEU A 329 12.68 24.09 12.44
N SER A 330 11.88 23.63 13.39
CA SER A 330 12.39 23.08 14.66
C SER A 330 13.15 21.77 14.46
N ILE A 331 12.68 20.89 13.56
CA ILE A 331 13.36 19.66 13.17
C ILE A 331 14.68 19.96 12.45
N SER A 332 14.69 20.96 11.58
CA SER A 332 15.91 21.36 10.86
C SER A 332 16.96 22.06 11.71
N GLY A 333 16.72 22.21 13.03
CA GLY A 333 17.71 22.68 14.01
C GLY A 333 17.60 24.17 14.36
N ARG A 334 16.60 24.88 13.86
CA ARG A 334 16.25 26.23 14.33
C ARG A 334 15.34 26.06 15.55
N GLN A 335 15.89 26.22 16.77
CA GLN A 335 15.13 26.09 18.03
C GLN A 335 14.14 27.25 18.20
N ILE A 336 13.08 27.26 17.40
CA ILE A 336 12.02 28.28 17.43
C ILE A 336 11.02 27.96 18.53
N ILE A 337 10.84 26.69 18.85
CA ILE A 337 9.88 26.21 19.84
C ILE A 337 10.58 26.07 21.18
N SER A 338 10.06 26.78 22.16
CA SER A 338 10.48 26.65 23.55
C SER A 338 9.34 26.05 24.39
N PRO A 339 9.63 25.41 25.55
CA PRO A 339 8.60 24.92 26.46
C PRO A 339 7.59 26.00 26.91
N LYS A 340 7.98 27.27 26.86
CA LYS A 340 7.12 28.42 27.19
C LYS A 340 6.07 28.66 26.08
N ASN A 341 6.44 28.46 24.82
CA ASN A 341 5.53 28.65 23.67
C ASN A 341 4.50 27.54 23.57
N ILE A 342 4.82 26.31 24.01
CA ILE A 342 3.86 25.19 24.03
C ILE A 342 2.76 25.43 25.08
N LYS A 343 3.06 26.04 26.24
CA LYS A 343 2.01 26.38 27.22
C LYS A 343 1.03 27.42 26.67
N LEU A 344 1.49 28.42 25.94
CA LEU A 344 0.64 29.41 25.28
C LEU A 344 -0.26 28.78 24.19
N LEU A 345 0.20 27.70 23.57
CA LEU A 345 -0.55 26.92 22.60
C LEU A 345 -1.53 25.91 23.24
N ALA A 346 -1.38 25.58 24.52
CA ALA A 346 -2.27 24.67 25.26
C ALA A 346 -3.47 25.39 25.89
N ASP A 347 -3.35 26.69 26.18
CA ASP A 347 -4.34 27.50 26.89
C ASP A 347 -5.18 28.41 25.95
N SER A 348 -4.95 28.35 24.66
CA SER A 348 -5.71 29.03 23.60
C SER A 348 -6.57 28.04 22.78
#